data_9c460e6060a727cdde534027a7f8b59c
#
_entry.id   9c460e6060a727cdde534027a7f8b59c
#
_cell.length_a   1.000
_cell.length_b   1.000
_cell.length_c   1.000
_cell.angle_alpha   90.00
_cell.angle_beta   90.00
_cell.angle_gamma   90.00
#
_symmetry.space_group_name_H-M   'P 1'
#
loop_
_entity.id
_entity.type
_entity.pdbx_description
1 polymer ?
#
loop_
_entity_poly.entity_id
_entity_poly.type
_entity_poly.pdbx_seq_one_letter_code
_entity_poly.pdbx_strand_id
1 'polypeptide(L)'
;MTRSSDVFELKPGSFSLPPVHPGLTLADELAARGMTAHALALKLQVPANRISAIVAGTRGISAETALRLGRYFGTGAAFWMNLQSHYDLAVAEKELGDRIASEVEKAA
;
A
#
# COMPACT_ATOMS: atom_id res chain seq x y z
N MET A 1 30.54 10.00 12.38
CA MET A 1 29.95 9.86 12.39
C MET A 1 29.05 9.29 12.28
N THR A 2 28.81 8.99 12.26
CA THR A 2 28.04 8.25 12.08
C THR A 2 26.75 8.43 12.13
N ARG A 3 26.19 9.06 11.52
CA ARG A 3 24.85 9.46 11.47
C ARG A 3 23.94 8.36 11.04
N SER A 4 24.43 7.43 10.23
CA SER A 4 23.61 6.30 9.82
C SER A 4 23.26 5.44 11.02
N SER A 5 24.12 5.37 12.03
CA SER A 5 23.75 4.57 13.20
C SER A 5 22.61 5.20 13.99
N ASP A 6 22.46 6.51 13.91
CA ASP A 6 21.34 7.16 14.56
C ASP A 6 20.02 6.72 13.95
N VAL A 7 20.00 6.55 12.62
CA VAL A 7 18.80 6.10 11.94
C VAL A 7 18.44 4.70 12.37
N PHE A 8 19.43 3.82 12.49
CA PHE A 8 19.17 2.44 12.87
C PHE A 8 18.79 2.28 14.32
N GLU A 9 19.07 3.28 15.14
CA GLU A 9 18.71 3.23 16.54
C GLU A 9 17.32 3.72 16.83
N LEU A 10 16.59 4.18 15.82
CA LEU A 10 15.21 4.57 16.02
C LEU A 10 14.36 3.36 16.35
N LYS A 11 13.53 3.53 17.36
CA LYS A 11 12.63 2.46 17.77
C LYS A 11 11.52 2.27 16.76
N PRO A 12 11.02 1.05 16.59
CA PRO A 12 9.82 0.86 15.80
C PRO A 12 8.70 1.75 16.32
N GLY A 13 8.02 2.44 15.44
CA GLY A 13 6.93 3.33 15.79
C GLY A 13 7.37 4.74 16.17
N SER A 14 8.67 4.98 16.42
CA SER A 14 9.14 6.31 16.75
C SER A 14 9.44 7.12 15.49
N PHE A 15 9.68 6.46 14.38
CA PHE A 15 9.91 7.10 13.10
C PHE A 15 8.65 6.93 12.27
N SER A 16 8.00 8.04 11.98
CA SER A 16 6.66 8.00 11.44
C SER A 16 6.65 8.63 10.06
N LEU A 17 6.51 7.81 9.04
CA LEU A 17 6.24 8.28 7.68
C LEU A 17 4.73 8.26 7.45
N PRO A 18 4.21 9.20 6.66
CA PRO A 18 2.80 9.12 6.28
C PRO A 18 2.54 7.80 5.55
N PRO A 19 1.41 7.16 5.83
CA PRO A 19 1.04 5.98 5.07
C PRO A 19 0.91 6.30 3.59
N VAL A 20 1.41 5.40 2.73
CA VAL A 20 1.36 5.58 1.29
C VAL A 20 0.36 4.59 0.71
N HIS A 21 -0.73 5.10 0.17
CA HIS A 21 -1.77 4.26 -0.41
C HIS A 21 -1.27 3.63 -1.71
N PRO A 22 -1.56 2.34 -1.95
CA PRO A 22 -1.10 1.68 -3.18
C PRO A 22 -1.63 2.31 -4.46
N GLY A 23 -2.68 3.11 -4.36
CA GLY A 23 -3.19 3.87 -5.48
C GLY A 23 -2.17 4.85 -6.07
N LEU A 24 -1.22 5.33 -5.26
CA LEU A 24 -0.17 6.21 -5.79
C LEU A 24 0.76 5.43 -6.73
N THR A 25 1.13 4.22 -6.34
CA THR A 25 1.94 3.37 -7.22
C THR A 25 1.19 3.05 -8.49
N LEU A 26 -0.11 2.75 -8.39
CA LEU A 26 -0.92 2.47 -9.56
C LEU A 26 -1.01 3.69 -10.47
N ALA A 27 -1.19 4.88 -9.90
CA ALA A 27 -1.23 6.11 -10.69
C ALA A 27 0.08 6.32 -11.43
N ASP A 28 1.22 6.05 -10.78
CA ASP A 28 2.53 6.19 -11.42
C ASP A 28 2.67 5.22 -12.59
N GLU A 29 2.20 3.98 -12.44
CA GLU A 29 2.24 3.01 -13.53
C GLU A 29 1.39 3.45 -14.71
N LEU A 30 0.20 3.97 -14.42
CA LEU A 30 -0.68 4.48 -15.47
C LEU A 30 -0.04 5.64 -16.20
N ALA A 31 0.54 6.58 -15.47
CA ALA A 31 1.20 7.73 -16.07
C ALA A 31 2.38 7.30 -16.94
N ALA A 32 3.17 6.35 -16.47
CA ALA A 32 4.33 5.87 -17.22
C ALA A 32 3.93 5.22 -18.53
N ARG A 33 2.73 4.64 -18.60
CA ARG A 33 2.24 3.94 -19.79
C ARG A 33 1.28 4.78 -20.62
N GLY A 34 0.99 6.00 -20.18
CA GLY A 34 0.02 6.85 -20.88
C GLY A 34 -1.38 6.26 -20.87
N MET A 35 -1.75 5.55 -19.80
CA MET A 35 -3.05 4.91 -19.70
C MET A 35 -3.94 5.62 -18.70
N THR A 36 -5.25 5.61 -18.98
CA THR A 36 -6.24 6.07 -18.01
C THR A 36 -6.68 4.92 -17.14
N ALA A 37 -7.27 5.26 -15.98
CA ALA A 37 -7.86 4.23 -15.11
C ALA A 37 -8.95 3.45 -15.85
N HIS A 38 -9.73 4.12 -16.68
CA HIS A 38 -10.78 3.46 -17.46
C HIS A 38 -10.19 2.43 -18.42
N ALA A 39 -9.11 2.81 -19.13
CA ALA A 39 -8.47 1.90 -20.07
C ALA A 39 -7.91 0.68 -19.35
N LEU A 40 -7.31 0.87 -18.18
CA LEU A 40 -6.80 -0.26 -17.41
C LEU A 40 -7.94 -1.17 -16.97
N ALA A 41 -9.04 -0.59 -16.48
CA ALA A 41 -10.18 -1.39 -16.05
C ALA A 41 -10.69 -2.30 -17.18
N LEU A 42 -10.72 -1.80 -18.40
CA LEU A 42 -11.10 -2.62 -19.56
C LEU A 42 -10.11 -3.77 -19.76
N LYS A 43 -8.83 -3.51 -19.63
CA LYS A 43 -7.81 -4.57 -19.79
C LYS A 43 -7.92 -5.62 -18.68
N LEU A 44 -8.24 -5.21 -17.47
CA LEU A 44 -8.37 -6.12 -16.34
C LEU A 44 -9.74 -6.79 -16.27
N GLN A 45 -10.69 -6.32 -17.08
CA GLN A 45 -12.08 -6.79 -17.07
C GLN A 45 -12.75 -6.61 -15.71
N VAL A 46 -12.61 -5.40 -15.17
CA VAL A 46 -13.26 -5.00 -13.92
C VAL A 46 -14.03 -3.70 -14.17
N PRO A 47 -14.97 -3.37 -13.28
CA PRO A 47 -15.68 -2.10 -13.42
C PRO A 47 -14.72 -0.91 -13.37
N ALA A 48 -15.01 0.12 -14.18
CA ALA A 48 -14.13 1.28 -14.28
C ALA A 48 -13.93 1.97 -12.92
N ASN A 49 -14.99 2.02 -12.10
CA ASN A 49 -14.90 2.69 -10.81
C ASN A 49 -14.01 1.95 -9.81
N ARG A 50 -13.75 0.66 -10.04
CA ARG A 50 -12.83 -0.07 -9.16
C ARG A 50 -11.43 0.52 -9.25
N ILE A 51 -10.95 0.75 -10.46
CA ILE A 51 -9.59 1.26 -10.65
C ILE A 51 -9.51 2.73 -10.26
N SER A 52 -10.48 3.54 -10.66
CA SER A 52 -10.46 4.96 -10.31
C SER A 52 -10.54 5.17 -8.80
N ALA A 53 -11.29 4.34 -8.08
CA ALA A 53 -11.36 4.45 -6.61
C ALA A 53 -10.04 4.07 -5.94
N ILE A 54 -9.32 3.07 -6.49
CA ILE A 54 -8.01 2.71 -5.96
C ILE A 54 -7.02 3.86 -6.19
N VAL A 55 -7.01 4.43 -7.40
CA VAL A 55 -6.14 5.56 -7.71
C VAL A 55 -6.45 6.75 -6.83
N ALA A 56 -7.73 6.99 -6.55
CA ALA A 56 -8.14 8.08 -5.68
C ALA A 56 -7.87 7.84 -4.20
N GLY A 57 -7.49 6.63 -3.83
CA GLY A 57 -7.19 6.29 -2.44
C GLY A 57 -8.42 5.98 -1.60
N THR A 58 -9.59 5.85 -2.21
CA THR A 58 -10.82 5.59 -1.48
C THR A 58 -11.16 4.10 -1.41
N ARG A 59 -10.38 3.27 -2.07
CA ARG A 59 -10.58 1.82 -2.09
C ARG A 59 -9.23 1.13 -2.07
N GLY A 60 -9.14 0.02 -1.33
CA GLY A 60 -7.92 -0.78 -1.28
C GLY A 60 -7.88 -1.82 -2.39
N ILE A 61 -6.75 -2.51 -2.47
CA ILE A 61 -6.54 -3.58 -3.44
C ILE A 61 -6.86 -4.91 -2.76
N SER A 62 -7.88 -5.60 -3.29
CA SER A 62 -8.22 -6.94 -2.84
C SER A 62 -7.31 -7.97 -3.50
N ALA A 63 -7.35 -9.20 -2.99
CA ALA A 63 -6.57 -10.28 -3.56
C ALA A 63 -6.93 -10.51 -5.03
N GLU A 64 -8.22 -10.44 -5.37
CA GLU A 64 -8.65 -10.60 -6.75
C GLU A 64 -8.06 -9.52 -7.65
N THR A 65 -8.15 -8.27 -7.21
CA THR A 65 -7.60 -7.17 -7.99
C THR A 65 -6.10 -7.28 -8.11
N ALA A 66 -5.42 -7.72 -7.03
CA ALA A 66 -3.98 -7.92 -7.06
C ALA A 66 -3.58 -8.99 -8.09
N LEU A 67 -4.37 -10.07 -8.19
CA LEU A 67 -4.10 -11.09 -9.19
C LEU A 67 -4.21 -10.52 -10.61
N ARG A 68 -5.22 -9.69 -10.85
CA ARG A 68 -5.43 -9.09 -12.18
C ARG A 68 -4.34 -8.07 -12.50
N LEU A 69 -4.01 -7.20 -11.55
CA LEU A 69 -2.93 -6.22 -11.72
C LEU A 69 -1.58 -6.91 -11.93
N GLY A 70 -1.32 -7.93 -11.11
CA GLY A 70 -0.05 -8.64 -11.19
C GLY A 70 0.13 -9.35 -12.51
N ARG A 71 -0.95 -9.89 -13.05
CA ARG A 71 -0.90 -10.53 -14.36
C ARG A 71 -0.66 -9.51 -15.46
N TYR A 72 -1.40 -8.41 -15.46
CA TYR A 72 -1.31 -7.42 -16.52
C TYR A 72 0.05 -6.75 -16.55
N PHE A 73 0.53 -6.32 -15.37
CA PHE A 73 1.81 -5.60 -15.29
C PHE A 73 3.02 -6.54 -15.20
N GLY A 74 2.79 -7.83 -14.99
CA GLY A 74 3.88 -8.79 -14.90
C GLY A 74 4.63 -8.79 -13.59
N THR A 75 4.09 -8.12 -12.58
CA THR A 75 4.74 -8.04 -11.27
C THR A 75 4.41 -9.21 -10.35
N GLY A 76 3.31 -9.90 -10.64
CA GLY A 76 2.73 -10.86 -9.71
C GLY A 76 1.83 -10.16 -8.71
N ALA A 77 0.94 -10.95 -8.10
CA ALA A 77 -0.05 -10.42 -7.17
C ALA A 77 0.58 -9.96 -5.86
N ALA A 78 1.64 -10.64 -5.41
CA ALA A 78 2.25 -10.33 -4.11
C ALA A 78 2.77 -8.91 -4.05
N PHE A 79 3.28 -8.39 -5.17
CA PHE A 79 3.74 -7.00 -5.22
C PHE A 79 2.63 -6.04 -4.76
N TRP A 80 1.44 -6.20 -5.32
CA TRP A 80 0.32 -5.31 -5.03
C TRP A 80 -0.24 -5.54 -3.62
N MET A 81 -0.29 -6.80 -3.18
CA MET A 81 -0.76 -7.09 -1.82
C MET A 81 0.23 -6.60 -0.77
N ASN A 82 1.52 -6.62 -1.07
CA ASN A 82 2.50 -6.08 -0.13
C ASN A 82 2.34 -4.58 0.03
N LEU A 83 2.07 -3.86 -1.06
CA LEU A 83 1.79 -2.43 -0.96
C LEU A 83 0.57 -2.16 -0.11
N GLN A 84 -0.49 -2.94 -0.29
CA GLN A 84 -1.71 -2.79 0.49
C GLN A 84 -1.47 -3.10 1.96
N SER A 85 -0.76 -4.17 2.24
CA SER A 85 -0.48 -4.60 3.60
C SER A 85 0.38 -3.56 4.34
N HIS A 86 1.39 -3.02 3.69
CA HIS A 86 2.22 -1.98 4.28
C HIS A 86 1.41 -0.73 4.61
N TYR A 87 0.51 -0.35 3.71
CA TYR A 87 -0.36 0.78 3.95
C TYR A 87 -1.28 0.52 5.14
N ASP A 88 -1.93 -0.64 5.17
CA ASP A 88 -2.85 -0.99 6.25
C ASP A 88 -2.14 -1.00 7.60
N LEU A 89 -0.94 -1.56 7.66
CA LEU A 89 -0.17 -1.58 8.90
C LEU A 89 0.25 -0.17 9.32
N ALA A 90 0.67 0.67 8.38
CA ALA A 90 1.07 2.02 8.70
C ALA A 90 -0.10 2.83 9.26
N VAL A 91 -1.28 2.68 8.67
CA VAL A 91 -2.48 3.37 9.18
C VAL A 91 -2.83 2.86 10.56
N ALA A 92 -2.85 1.54 10.75
CA ALA A 92 -3.20 0.96 12.05
C ALA A 92 -2.19 1.35 13.12
N GLU A 93 -0.91 1.35 12.77
CA GLU A 93 0.12 1.74 13.72
C GLU A 93 -0.04 3.19 14.16
N LYS A 94 -0.34 4.07 13.22
CA LYS A 94 -0.50 5.48 13.51
C LYS A 94 -1.71 5.73 14.40
N GLU A 95 -2.80 4.99 14.16
CA GLU A 95 -4.05 5.22 14.87
C GLU A 95 -4.15 4.44 16.16
N LEU A 96 -3.56 3.26 16.24
CA LEU A 96 -3.79 2.32 17.34
C LEU A 96 -2.51 1.86 18.03
N GLY A 97 -1.33 2.19 17.49
CA GLY A 97 -0.08 1.61 17.97
C GLY A 97 0.15 1.81 19.47
N ASP A 98 -0.01 3.05 19.93
CA ASP A 98 0.21 3.35 21.33
C ASP A 98 -0.81 2.64 22.23
N ARG A 99 -2.05 2.60 21.79
CA ARG A 99 -3.11 1.95 22.56
C ARG A 99 -2.86 0.46 22.66
N ILE A 100 -2.48 -0.17 21.56
CA ILE A 100 -2.20 -1.60 21.56
C ILE A 100 -0.99 -1.90 22.44
N ALA A 101 0.03 -1.04 22.38
CA ALA A 101 1.22 -1.24 23.20
C ALA A 101 0.89 -1.19 24.70
N SER A 102 -0.11 -0.40 25.07
CA SER A 102 -0.52 -0.32 26.48
C SER A 102 -1.48 -1.43 26.88
N GLU A 103 -2.24 -1.96 25.92
CA GLU A 103 -3.25 -2.98 26.21
C GLU A 103 -2.73 -4.40 26.14
N VAL A 104 -1.73 -4.66 25.30
CA VAL A 104 -1.26 -6.01 25.05
C VAL A 104 0.14 -6.18 25.64
N GLU A 105 0.25 -7.03 26.65
CA GLU A 105 1.53 -7.34 27.25
C GLU A 105 2.24 -8.38 26.40
N LYS A 106 3.56 -8.29 26.38
CA LYS A 106 4.35 -9.30 25.70
C LYS A 106 4.26 -10.62 26.45
N ALA A 107 4.29 -11.73 25.73
CA ALA A 107 4.31 -13.03 26.35
C ALA A 107 5.60 -13.23 27.13
N ALA A 108 5.51 -13.93 28.26
CA ALA A 108 6.66 -14.16 29.11
C ALA A 108 7.68 -15.12 28.49
#